data_a6e9bed646516b5fecd76bc7b21fab26
#
_entry.id   a6e9bed646516b5fecd76bc7b21fab26
#
_cell.length_a   1.000
_cell.length_b   1.000
_cell.length_c   1.000
_cell.angle_alpha   90.00
_cell.angle_beta   90.00
_cell.angle_gamma   90.00
#
_symmetry.space_group_name_H-M   'P 1'
#
loop_
_entity.id
_entity.type
_entity.pdbx_description
1 polymer ?
#
loop_
_entity_poly.entity_id
_entity_poly.type
_entity_poly.pdbx_seq_one_letter_code
_entity_poly.pdbx_strand_id
1 'polypeptide(L)'
;MSRYLIDNSVLQQLPRSSAVQTAVRALLDAEHELCCCALSLDEFAYSARSAAEHTEASRRLRTSFLYLPLSPAIDQLILDIRVALWNAGTGRAAGVIDLALAATAVDSAATMLHYDSDFDHITAAYPPLHASWVVPRGSID
;
A
#
# COMPACT_ATOMS: atom_id res chain seq x y z
N MET A 1 0.97 11.52 -15.38
CA MET A 1 1.30 11.36 -13.94
C MET A 1 0.31 10.42 -13.29
N SER A 2 0.79 9.41 -12.59
CA SER A 2 -0.05 8.47 -11.83
C SER A 2 0.23 8.62 -10.34
N ARG A 3 -0.71 8.10 -9.54
CA ARG A 3 -0.61 8.14 -8.08
C ARG A 3 -0.43 6.71 -7.57
N TYR A 4 0.52 6.51 -6.67
CA TYR A 4 0.82 5.19 -6.08
C TYR A 4 0.70 5.27 -4.57
N LEU A 5 -0.12 4.41 -4.00
CA LEU A 5 -0.19 4.23 -2.54
C LEU A 5 0.80 3.12 -2.16
N ILE A 6 1.76 3.45 -1.31
CA ILE A 6 2.84 2.53 -0.96
C ILE A 6 2.44 1.66 0.22
N ASP A 7 2.50 0.34 0.01
CA ASP A 7 2.31 -0.63 1.08
C ASP A 7 3.56 -0.76 1.96
N ASN A 8 3.37 -1.16 3.21
CA ASN A 8 4.47 -1.39 4.14
C ASN A 8 5.45 -2.46 3.65
N SER A 9 4.99 -3.44 2.85
CA SER A 9 5.87 -4.43 2.23
C SER A 9 6.96 -3.80 1.35
N VAL A 10 6.69 -2.65 0.75
CA VAL A 10 7.68 -1.87 -0.01
C VAL A 10 8.57 -1.06 0.95
N LEU A 11 7.95 -0.39 1.92
CA LEU A 11 8.67 0.47 2.87
C LEU A 11 9.73 -0.31 3.66
N GLN A 12 9.43 -1.56 4.01
CA GLN A 12 10.37 -2.42 4.73
C GLN A 12 11.56 -2.83 3.88
N GLN A 13 11.42 -2.90 2.56
CA GLN A 13 12.48 -3.27 1.64
C GLN A 13 13.38 -2.09 1.24
N LEU A 14 12.88 -0.86 1.32
CA LEU A 14 13.63 0.33 0.90
C LEU A 14 15.03 0.45 1.53
N PRO A 15 15.21 0.24 2.84
CA PRO A 15 16.53 0.40 3.44
C PRO A 15 17.56 -0.65 3.03
N ARG A 16 17.12 -1.79 2.50
CA ARG A 16 18.00 -2.96 2.28
C ARG A 16 17.99 -3.53 0.87
N SER A 17 17.14 -3.02 -0.02
CA SER A 17 17.08 -3.53 -1.40
C SER A 17 17.39 -2.42 -2.39
N SER A 18 18.52 -2.53 -3.09
CA SER A 18 18.87 -1.60 -4.15
C SER A 18 17.89 -1.67 -5.33
N ALA A 19 17.34 -2.85 -5.61
CA ALA A 19 16.34 -3.03 -6.67
C ALA A 19 15.06 -2.24 -6.35
N VAL A 20 14.59 -2.29 -5.11
CA VAL A 20 13.41 -1.53 -4.67
C VAL A 20 13.71 -0.02 -4.68
N GLN A 21 14.88 0.38 -4.21
CA GLN A 21 15.30 1.79 -4.25
C GLN A 21 15.30 2.32 -5.68
N THR A 22 15.85 1.56 -6.61
CA THR A 22 15.89 1.93 -8.04
C THR A 22 14.48 2.04 -8.63
N ALA A 23 13.60 1.09 -8.33
CA ALA A 23 12.23 1.09 -8.82
C ALA A 23 11.43 2.30 -8.29
N VAL A 24 11.55 2.59 -6.99
CA VAL A 24 10.87 3.74 -6.37
C VAL A 24 11.41 5.05 -6.94
N ARG A 25 12.73 5.17 -7.09
CA ARG A 25 13.35 6.35 -7.69
C ARG A 25 12.87 6.57 -9.11
N ALA A 26 12.72 5.51 -9.90
CA ALA A 26 12.23 5.61 -11.27
C ALA A 26 10.82 6.20 -11.34
N LEU A 27 9.95 5.83 -10.38
CA LEU A 27 8.60 6.41 -10.28
C LEU A 27 8.65 7.91 -9.97
N LEU A 28 9.52 8.32 -9.05
CA LEU A 28 9.70 9.73 -8.70
C LEU A 28 10.30 10.54 -9.87
N ASP A 29 11.27 9.97 -10.57
CA ASP A 29 11.90 10.62 -11.72
C ASP A 29 10.90 10.79 -12.88
N ALA A 30 9.92 9.88 -12.99
CA ALA A 30 8.82 9.99 -13.95
C ALA A 30 7.70 10.93 -13.47
N GLU A 31 7.91 11.64 -12.36
CA GLU A 31 6.98 12.61 -11.78
C GLU A 31 5.66 12.00 -11.31
N HIS A 32 5.65 10.71 -10.94
CA HIS A 32 4.50 10.09 -10.28
C HIS A 32 4.41 10.53 -8.82
N GLU A 33 3.19 10.57 -8.28
CA GLU A 33 2.96 10.85 -6.87
C GLU A 33 3.05 9.56 -6.05
N LEU A 34 3.87 9.56 -5.02
CA LEU A 34 3.93 8.49 -4.03
C LEU A 34 3.17 8.93 -2.78
N CYS A 35 2.25 8.08 -2.32
CA CYS A 35 1.29 8.41 -1.27
C CYS A 35 1.37 7.47 -0.08
N CYS A 36 1.00 7.98 1.09
CA CYS A 36 0.79 7.21 2.31
C CYS A 36 -0.58 7.60 2.91
N CYS A 37 -1.04 6.85 3.87
CA CYS A 37 -2.26 7.14 4.62
C CYS A 37 -2.07 6.74 6.09
N ALA A 38 -3.09 6.93 6.92
CA ALA A 38 -3.02 6.56 8.34
C ALA A 38 -2.65 5.09 8.54
N LEU A 39 -3.16 4.20 7.69
CA LEU A 39 -2.86 2.77 7.76
C LEU A 39 -1.38 2.48 7.48
N SER A 40 -0.82 3.11 6.45
CA SER A 40 0.60 2.98 6.11
C SER A 40 1.50 3.49 7.24
N LEU A 41 1.14 4.65 7.81
CA LEU A 41 1.88 5.25 8.91
C LEU A 41 1.88 4.35 10.14
N ASP A 42 0.72 3.82 10.51
CA ASP A 42 0.59 2.97 11.69
C ASP A 42 1.39 1.68 11.52
N GLU A 43 1.28 1.00 10.39
CA GLU A 43 2.05 -0.21 10.11
C GLU A 43 3.56 0.07 10.10
N PHE A 44 3.98 1.14 9.43
CA PHE A 44 5.40 1.49 9.32
C PHE A 44 6.02 1.79 10.69
N ALA A 45 5.31 2.52 11.54
CA ALA A 45 5.79 2.92 12.86
C ALA A 45 5.56 1.87 13.95
N TYR A 46 4.88 0.76 13.62
CA TYR A 46 4.48 -0.26 14.59
C TYR A 46 5.68 -0.90 15.32
N SER A 47 6.81 -1.04 14.65
CA SER A 47 8.00 -1.66 15.21
C SER A 47 8.88 -0.69 16.02
N ALA A 48 8.45 0.55 16.22
CA ALA A 48 9.19 1.51 17.04
C ALA A 48 9.34 1.01 18.48
N ARG A 49 10.49 1.31 19.08
CA ARG A 49 10.84 0.85 20.43
C ARG A 49 10.60 1.91 21.50
N SER A 50 10.23 3.12 21.11
CA SER A 50 9.95 4.23 22.01
C SER A 50 9.00 5.21 21.36
N ALA A 51 8.39 6.08 22.16
CA ALA A 51 7.55 7.15 21.64
C ALA A 51 8.34 8.08 20.71
N ALA A 52 9.59 8.35 21.01
CA ALA A 52 10.45 9.19 20.19
C ALA A 52 10.70 8.56 18.82
N GLU A 53 11.01 7.27 18.77
CA GLU A 53 11.18 6.53 17.49
C GLU A 53 9.88 6.52 16.69
N HIS A 54 8.77 6.29 17.35
CA HIS A 54 7.45 6.28 16.71
C HIS A 54 7.15 7.63 16.05
N THR A 55 7.34 8.72 16.81
CA THR A 55 7.11 10.08 16.30
C THR A 55 8.00 10.37 15.10
N GLU A 56 9.28 10.00 15.18
CA GLU A 56 10.23 10.24 14.08
C GLU A 56 9.90 9.41 12.84
N ALA A 57 9.55 8.14 12.99
CA ALA A 57 9.15 7.28 11.88
C ALA A 57 7.91 7.83 11.17
N SER A 58 6.89 8.22 11.95
CA SER A 58 5.66 8.80 11.41
C SER A 58 5.94 10.12 10.67
N ARG A 59 6.76 10.99 11.25
CA ARG A 59 7.13 12.27 10.65
C ARG A 59 7.86 12.06 9.33
N ARG A 60 8.84 11.16 9.29
CA ARG A 60 9.62 10.86 8.08
C ARG A 60 8.74 10.39 6.94
N LEU A 61 7.84 9.46 7.22
CA LEU A 61 6.93 8.93 6.21
C LEU A 61 5.99 10.03 5.70
N ARG A 62 5.40 10.78 6.63
CA ARG A 62 4.43 11.81 6.30
C ARG A 62 5.05 12.99 5.53
N THR A 63 6.33 13.30 5.76
CA THR A 63 7.03 14.37 5.03
C THR A 63 7.59 13.91 3.69
N SER A 64 7.80 12.59 3.52
CA SER A 64 8.35 12.02 2.29
C SER A 64 7.29 11.72 1.23
N PHE A 65 6.04 11.48 1.64
CA PHE A 65 4.96 11.04 0.75
C PHE A 65 3.74 11.94 0.89
N LEU A 66 2.96 12.03 -0.19
CA LEU A 66 1.67 12.72 -0.16
C LEU A 66 0.71 11.95 0.76
N TYR A 67 0.13 12.63 1.74
CA TYR A 67 -0.79 12.02 2.66
C TYR A 67 -2.21 12.00 2.09
N LEU A 68 -2.83 10.83 2.08
CA LEU A 68 -4.21 10.63 1.65
C LEU A 68 -5.10 10.43 2.88
N PRO A 69 -6.01 11.36 3.20
CA PRO A 69 -6.97 11.16 4.30
C PRO A 69 -7.90 9.98 3.98
N LEU A 70 -8.30 9.24 5.01
CA LEU A 70 -9.34 8.24 4.86
C LEU A 70 -10.69 8.95 4.68
N SER A 71 -11.43 8.59 3.63
CA SER A 71 -12.74 9.17 3.35
C SER A 71 -13.87 8.24 3.84
N PRO A 72 -15.10 8.76 4.01
CA PRO A 72 -16.26 7.91 4.34
C PRO A 72 -16.56 6.83 3.31
N ALA A 73 -16.19 7.03 2.04
CA ALA A 73 -16.41 6.03 0.98
C ALA A 73 -15.64 4.73 1.22
N ILE A 74 -14.53 4.77 1.96
CA ILE A 74 -13.71 3.60 2.27
C ILE A 74 -14.48 2.57 3.07
N ASP A 75 -15.40 2.99 3.92
CA ASP A 75 -16.24 2.11 4.72
C ASP A 75 -16.97 1.07 3.83
N GLN A 76 -17.70 1.53 2.84
CA GLN A 76 -18.44 0.63 1.94
C GLN A 76 -17.50 -0.15 1.01
N LEU A 77 -16.41 0.47 0.55
CA LEU A 77 -15.45 -0.19 -0.33
C LEU A 77 -14.80 -1.41 0.35
N ILE A 78 -14.46 -1.33 1.63
CA ILE A 78 -13.94 -2.48 2.38
C ILE A 78 -14.92 -3.66 2.32
N LEU A 79 -16.19 -3.39 2.57
CA LEU A 79 -17.24 -4.43 2.54
C LEU A 79 -17.41 -5.00 1.13
N ASP A 80 -17.42 -4.15 0.12
CA ASP A 80 -17.57 -4.57 -1.28
C ASP A 80 -16.41 -5.47 -1.73
N ILE A 81 -15.19 -5.11 -1.36
CA ILE A 81 -14.00 -5.90 -1.69
C ILE A 81 -14.05 -7.26 -1.00
N ARG A 82 -14.46 -7.31 0.27
CA ARG A 82 -14.60 -8.57 1.00
C ARG A 82 -15.64 -9.48 0.35
N VAL A 83 -16.79 -8.93 -0.04
CA VAL A 83 -17.83 -9.69 -0.74
C VAL A 83 -17.26 -10.24 -2.06
N ALA A 84 -16.53 -9.44 -2.81
CA ALA A 84 -15.92 -9.87 -4.07
C ALA A 84 -14.95 -11.04 -3.86
N LEU A 85 -14.11 -10.99 -2.80
CA LEU A 85 -13.21 -12.09 -2.44
C LEU A 85 -13.97 -13.37 -2.14
N TRP A 86 -15.03 -13.31 -1.34
CA TRP A 86 -15.86 -14.49 -1.05
C TRP A 86 -16.49 -15.05 -2.31
N ASN A 87 -17.00 -14.21 -3.19
CA ASN A 87 -17.61 -14.63 -4.45
C ASN A 87 -16.57 -15.28 -5.40
N ALA A 88 -15.31 -14.90 -5.29
CA ALA A 88 -14.21 -15.47 -6.08
C ALA A 88 -13.65 -16.77 -5.47
N GLY A 89 -14.14 -17.20 -4.31
CA GLY A 89 -13.61 -18.38 -3.62
C GLY A 89 -12.36 -18.12 -2.81
N THR A 90 -11.99 -16.87 -2.60
CA THR A 90 -10.78 -16.45 -1.88
C THR A 90 -11.11 -15.54 -0.68
N GLY A 91 -12.21 -15.81 -0.01
CA GLY A 91 -12.79 -14.94 1.02
C GLY A 91 -11.85 -14.53 2.15
N ARG A 92 -10.84 -15.34 2.48
CA ARG A 92 -9.89 -15.08 3.55
C ARG A 92 -8.48 -14.81 3.05
N ALA A 93 -8.31 -14.54 1.76
CA ALA A 93 -6.99 -14.39 1.14
C ALA A 93 -6.26 -13.11 1.57
N ALA A 94 -6.97 -12.13 2.12
CA ALA A 94 -6.37 -10.88 2.56
C ALA A 94 -6.98 -10.42 3.90
N GLY A 95 -6.17 -9.78 4.73
CA GLY A 95 -6.61 -9.22 6.01
C GLY A 95 -7.33 -7.89 5.85
N VAL A 96 -7.95 -7.42 6.92
CA VAL A 96 -8.74 -6.18 6.89
C VAL A 96 -7.91 -4.94 6.58
N ILE A 97 -6.66 -4.90 7.00
CA ILE A 97 -5.77 -3.75 6.71
C ILE A 97 -5.48 -3.69 5.21
N ASP A 98 -5.22 -4.83 4.56
CA ASP A 98 -5.01 -4.87 3.11
C ASP A 98 -6.25 -4.42 2.37
N LEU A 99 -7.45 -4.80 2.85
CA LEU A 99 -8.71 -4.33 2.26
C LEU A 99 -8.89 -2.82 2.43
N ALA A 100 -8.54 -2.29 3.60
CA ALA A 100 -8.63 -0.86 3.86
C ALA A 100 -7.64 -0.06 2.99
N LEU A 101 -6.43 -0.58 2.80
CA LEU A 101 -5.45 0.00 1.88
C LEU A 101 -5.94 -0.05 0.43
N ALA A 102 -6.46 -1.20 0.00
CA ALA A 102 -7.03 -1.37 -1.33
C ALA A 102 -8.20 -0.39 -1.56
N ALA A 103 -9.08 -0.26 -0.57
CA ALA A 103 -10.20 0.68 -0.62
C ALA A 103 -9.71 2.14 -0.74
N THR A 104 -8.66 2.49 0.01
CA THR A 104 -8.04 3.82 -0.05
C THR A 104 -7.47 4.08 -1.45
N ALA A 105 -6.80 3.10 -2.04
CA ALA A 105 -6.25 3.22 -3.38
C ALA A 105 -7.36 3.43 -4.42
N VAL A 106 -8.43 2.66 -4.34
CA VAL A 106 -9.59 2.81 -5.25
C VAL A 106 -10.21 4.19 -5.10
N ASP A 107 -10.48 4.62 -3.87
CA ASP A 107 -11.11 5.92 -3.58
C ASP A 107 -10.27 7.10 -4.08
N SER A 108 -8.96 6.98 -4.00
CA SER A 108 -8.03 8.05 -4.39
C SER A 108 -7.53 7.95 -5.83
N ALA A 109 -8.06 7.00 -6.61
CA ALA A 109 -7.59 6.69 -7.96
C ALA A 109 -6.08 6.43 -8.00
N ALA A 110 -5.57 5.72 -6.99
CA ALA A 110 -4.16 5.36 -6.87
C ALA A 110 -3.94 3.90 -7.26
N THR A 111 -2.74 3.58 -7.73
CA THR A 111 -2.28 2.21 -7.88
C THR A 111 -1.62 1.77 -6.58
N MET A 112 -1.95 0.59 -6.08
CA MET A 112 -1.29 0.01 -4.91
C MET A 112 0.09 -0.47 -5.30
N LEU A 113 1.15 0.09 -4.70
CA LEU A 113 2.53 -0.34 -4.92
C LEU A 113 2.93 -1.27 -3.78
N HIS A 114 3.24 -2.52 -4.09
CA HIS A 114 3.41 -3.56 -3.07
C HIS A 114 4.48 -4.59 -3.41
N TYR A 115 4.81 -5.39 -2.41
CA TYR A 115 5.59 -6.63 -2.54
C TYR A 115 4.92 -7.72 -1.70
N ASP A 116 3.62 -7.96 -1.96
CA ASP A 116 2.78 -8.89 -1.19
C ASP A 116 1.73 -9.52 -2.11
N SER A 117 1.74 -10.84 -2.21
CA SER A 117 0.82 -11.59 -3.07
C SER A 117 -0.66 -11.47 -2.68
N ASP A 118 -0.98 -10.99 -1.47
CA ASP A 118 -2.36 -10.79 -1.05
C ASP A 118 -3.08 -9.80 -1.98
N PHE A 119 -2.37 -8.80 -2.50
CA PHE A 119 -2.95 -7.84 -3.45
C PHE A 119 -3.30 -8.47 -4.81
N ASP A 120 -2.62 -9.56 -5.21
CA ASP A 120 -3.00 -10.29 -6.42
C ASP A 120 -4.38 -10.93 -6.28
N HIS A 121 -4.70 -11.47 -5.10
CA HIS A 121 -6.03 -12.00 -4.82
C HIS A 121 -7.10 -10.91 -4.88
N ILE A 122 -6.78 -9.73 -4.35
CA ILE A 122 -7.73 -8.60 -4.37
C ILE A 122 -7.96 -8.12 -5.79
N THR A 123 -6.92 -7.92 -6.59
CA THR A 123 -7.08 -7.45 -7.97
C THR A 123 -7.81 -8.45 -8.84
N ALA A 124 -7.61 -9.76 -8.63
CA ALA A 124 -8.32 -10.80 -9.36
C ALA A 124 -9.82 -10.80 -9.04
N ALA A 125 -10.18 -10.54 -7.78
CA ALA A 125 -11.57 -10.54 -7.33
C ALA A 125 -12.29 -9.20 -7.55
N TYR A 126 -11.53 -8.09 -7.49
CA TYR A 126 -12.10 -6.74 -7.52
C TYR A 126 -11.32 -5.88 -8.55
N PRO A 127 -11.69 -5.97 -9.85
CA PRO A 127 -10.98 -5.28 -10.93
C PRO A 127 -10.82 -3.77 -10.82
N PRO A 128 -11.67 -3.00 -10.11
CA PRO A 128 -11.43 -1.58 -9.91
C PRO A 128 -10.14 -1.24 -9.18
N LEU A 129 -9.57 -2.18 -8.40
CA LEU A 129 -8.25 -1.99 -7.81
C LEU A 129 -7.16 -2.18 -8.85
N HIS A 130 -6.29 -1.20 -9.00
CA HIS A 130 -5.03 -1.32 -9.73
C HIS A 130 -3.91 -1.54 -8.74
N ALA A 131 -3.08 -2.55 -8.96
CA ALA A 131 -1.94 -2.87 -8.11
C ALA A 131 -0.74 -3.23 -8.96
N SER A 132 0.45 -2.93 -8.44
CA SER A 132 1.72 -3.15 -9.13
C SER A 132 2.76 -3.68 -8.15
N TRP A 133 3.44 -4.76 -8.51
CA TRP A 133 4.62 -5.21 -7.80
C TRP A 133 5.72 -4.17 -7.96
N VAL A 134 6.35 -3.76 -6.86
CA VAL A 134 7.45 -2.78 -6.92
C VAL A 134 8.64 -3.30 -7.71
N VAL A 135 8.92 -4.59 -7.56
CA VAL A 135 9.86 -5.38 -8.37
C VAL A 135 9.22 -6.74 -8.61
N PRO A 136 9.66 -7.53 -9.59
CA PRO A 136 9.03 -8.82 -9.88
C PRO A 136 8.95 -9.72 -8.63
N ARG A 137 7.83 -10.41 -8.47
CA ARG A 137 7.60 -11.33 -7.35
C ARG A 137 8.72 -12.36 -7.27
N GLY A 138 9.26 -12.54 -6.05
CA GLY A 138 10.32 -13.52 -5.81
C GLY A 138 11.71 -13.09 -6.25
N SER A 139 11.88 -11.86 -6.77
CA SER A 139 13.18 -11.35 -7.22
C SER A 139 14.08 -10.83 -6.09
N ILE A 140 13.51 -10.60 -4.91
CA ILE A 140 14.24 -10.18 -3.70
C ILE A 140 13.83 -11.04 -2.52
N ASP A 141 14.66 -11.06 -1.46
CA ASP A 141 14.41 -11.83 -0.22
C ASP A 141 13.38 -11.16 0.68
#